data_46d38568500a1eccab3a9b8833eb58d3
#
_entry.id   46d38568500a1eccab3a9b8833eb58d3
#
_cell.length_a   1.000
_cell.length_b   1.000
_cell.length_c   1.000
_cell.angle_alpha   90.00
_cell.angle_beta   90.00
_cell.angle_gamma   90.00
#
_symmetry.space_group_name_H-M   'P 1'
#
loop_
_entity.id
_entity.type
_entity.pdbx_description
1 polymer ?
#
loop_
_entity_poly.entity_id
_entity_poly.type
_entity_poly.pdbx_seq_one_letter_code
_entity_poly.pdbx_strand_id
1 'polypeptide(L)'
;MKVLYIHGFASAGSTGSATQLRNHFYPMGVQVLSPDVPVEPLRAIAFLRDYVAEHQPDLIVATSMGAMYAEQLRGVRRILVNPSFHMAKLLTFRGMGRQEFRNKREDGAKDFKVDKQMIAEFKEVEKQSFTGITAEDKQNVWGLFGTKDKNVNCQPDFRKHYGADRMSLFDGEHYLTGEVLGKVIIPLAETILCLR
;
A
#
# COMPACT_ATOMS: atom_id res chain seq x y z
N MET A 1 13.27 -15.29 -2.10
CA MET A 1 12.56 -14.04 -2.49
C MET A 1 11.74 -13.52 -1.33
N LYS A 2 11.51 -12.19 -1.29
CA LYS A 2 10.75 -11.53 -0.22
C LYS A 2 9.67 -10.64 -0.82
N VAL A 3 8.45 -10.72 -0.30
CA VAL A 3 7.35 -9.81 -0.61
C VAL A 3 7.07 -8.96 0.63
N LEU A 4 7.05 -7.63 0.48
CA LEU A 4 6.62 -6.72 1.54
C LEU A 4 5.17 -6.33 1.30
N TYR A 5 4.29 -6.62 2.28
CA TYR A 5 2.93 -6.12 2.26
C TYR A 5 2.80 -4.89 3.17
N ILE A 6 2.28 -3.79 2.61
CA ILE A 6 2.05 -2.53 3.34
C ILE A 6 0.54 -2.29 3.45
N HIS A 7 0.03 -2.32 4.67
CA HIS A 7 -1.39 -2.19 4.97
C HIS A 7 -1.92 -0.75 4.84
N GLY A 8 -3.23 -0.59 4.75
CA GLY A 8 -3.91 0.70 4.69
C GLY A 8 -4.10 1.37 6.05
N PHE A 9 -4.80 2.51 6.04
CA PHE A 9 -5.09 3.32 7.22
C PHE A 9 -5.90 2.55 8.27
N ALA A 10 -5.61 2.79 9.55
CA ALA A 10 -6.24 2.15 10.71
C ALA A 10 -6.17 0.62 10.66
N SER A 11 -5.09 0.06 10.11
CA SER A 11 -4.85 -1.37 9.99
C SER A 11 -3.53 -1.77 10.64
N ALA A 12 -3.09 -3.01 10.44
CA ALA A 12 -1.89 -3.57 11.02
C ALA A 12 -1.25 -4.61 10.09
N GLY A 13 -0.05 -5.07 10.40
CA GLY A 13 0.62 -6.16 9.70
C GLY A 13 -0.09 -7.51 9.78
N SER A 14 -0.99 -7.67 10.76
CA SER A 14 -1.79 -8.89 11.00
C SER A 14 -3.07 -9.01 10.16
N THR A 15 -3.19 -8.26 9.04
CA THR A 15 -4.40 -8.31 8.19
C THR A 15 -4.65 -9.69 7.58
N GLY A 16 -5.92 -9.96 7.24
CA GLY A 16 -6.30 -11.14 6.47
C GLY A 16 -5.57 -11.23 5.12
N SER A 17 -5.35 -10.09 4.45
CA SER A 17 -4.58 -10.03 3.20
C SER A 17 -3.13 -10.46 3.40
N ALA A 18 -2.46 -9.99 4.44
CA ALA A 18 -1.10 -10.41 4.77
C ALA A 18 -1.03 -11.92 5.07
N THR A 19 -2.00 -12.42 5.83
CA THR A 19 -2.10 -13.85 6.15
C THR A 19 -2.31 -14.70 4.89
N GLN A 20 -3.20 -14.29 4.01
CA GLN A 20 -3.45 -15.01 2.75
C GLN A 20 -2.22 -15.00 1.84
N LEU A 21 -1.51 -13.87 1.72
CA LEU A 21 -0.25 -13.80 0.98
C LEU A 21 0.81 -14.73 1.58
N ARG A 22 0.97 -14.75 2.92
CA ARG A 22 1.91 -15.68 3.59
C ARG A 22 1.57 -17.12 3.28
N ASN A 23 0.32 -17.52 3.45
CA ASN A 23 -0.13 -18.90 3.22
C ASN A 23 0.08 -19.33 1.76
N HIS A 24 -0.14 -18.41 0.81
CA HIS A 24 0.05 -18.70 -0.61
C HIS A 24 1.51 -18.83 -1.00
N PHE A 25 2.36 -17.91 -0.55
CA PHE A 25 3.75 -17.82 -0.98
C PHE A 25 4.71 -18.71 -0.17
N TYR A 26 4.35 -19.11 1.04
CA TYR A 26 5.18 -19.95 1.90
C TYR A 26 5.62 -21.27 1.22
N PRO A 27 4.73 -22.05 0.57
CA PRO A 27 5.12 -23.29 -0.11
C PRO A 27 6.10 -23.08 -1.28
N MET A 28 6.16 -21.85 -1.82
CA MET A 28 7.06 -21.48 -2.93
C MET A 28 8.42 -20.94 -2.43
N GLY A 29 8.67 -20.97 -1.12
CA GLY A 29 9.90 -20.45 -0.53
C GLY A 29 10.01 -18.92 -0.57
N VAL A 30 8.89 -18.21 -0.70
CA VAL A 30 8.85 -16.74 -0.69
C VAL A 30 8.39 -16.26 0.69
N GLN A 31 9.23 -15.46 1.33
CA GLN A 31 8.92 -14.83 2.60
C GLN A 31 8.01 -13.61 2.42
N VAL A 32 6.91 -13.54 3.17
CA VAL A 32 6.04 -12.34 3.19
C VAL A 32 6.24 -11.58 4.49
N LEU A 33 6.79 -10.38 4.37
CA LEU A 33 6.98 -9.41 5.43
C LEU A 33 5.75 -8.49 5.49
N SER A 34 5.27 -8.19 6.69
CA SER A 34 4.15 -7.27 6.88
C SER A 34 4.25 -6.63 8.26
N PRO A 35 5.05 -5.56 8.41
CA PRO A 35 5.20 -4.86 9.67
C PRO A 35 3.99 -3.99 9.99
N ASP A 36 3.81 -3.67 11.26
CA ASP A 36 2.95 -2.57 11.69
C ASP A 36 3.59 -1.24 11.31
N VAL A 37 2.96 -0.52 10.40
CA VAL A 37 3.43 0.81 9.99
C VAL A 37 3.06 1.83 11.07
N PRO A 38 3.98 2.73 11.48
CA PRO A 38 3.66 3.83 12.38
C PRO A 38 2.49 4.66 11.88
N VAL A 39 1.70 5.22 12.80
CA VAL A 39 0.51 6.02 12.42
C VAL A 39 0.87 7.43 11.99
N GLU A 40 1.96 7.99 12.54
CA GLU A 40 2.45 9.33 12.19
C GLU A 40 3.08 9.29 10.80
N PRO A 41 2.60 10.08 9.82
CA PRO A 41 2.97 9.94 8.42
C PRO A 41 4.47 10.10 8.13
N LEU A 42 5.13 11.05 8.77
CA LEU A 42 6.58 11.26 8.59
C LEU A 42 7.41 10.11 9.18
N ARG A 43 6.99 9.55 10.32
CA ARG A 43 7.61 8.35 10.88
C ARG A 43 7.34 7.13 10.03
N ALA A 44 6.13 7.01 9.48
CA ALA A 44 5.75 5.90 8.63
C ALA A 44 6.63 5.80 7.38
N ILE A 45 6.82 6.91 6.66
CA ILE A 45 7.64 6.89 5.44
C ILE A 45 9.14 6.68 5.76
N ALA A 46 9.65 7.24 6.85
CA ALA A 46 11.02 7.00 7.30
C ALA A 46 11.21 5.52 7.66
N PHE A 47 10.35 4.97 8.51
CA PHE A 47 10.35 3.55 8.88
C PHE A 47 10.33 2.63 7.65
N LEU A 48 9.44 2.89 6.68
CA LEU A 48 9.34 2.06 5.49
C LEU A 48 10.57 2.13 4.59
N ARG A 49 11.23 3.28 4.50
CA ARG A 49 12.51 3.43 3.77
C ARG A 49 13.61 2.58 4.43
N ASP A 50 13.75 2.68 5.74
CA ASP A 50 14.72 1.90 6.50
C ASP A 50 14.41 0.39 6.40
N TYR A 51 13.14 0.03 6.52
CA TYR A 51 12.67 -1.36 6.41
C TYR A 51 12.96 -1.97 5.04
N VAL A 52 12.73 -1.23 3.96
CA VAL A 52 13.06 -1.67 2.59
C VAL A 52 14.57 -1.79 2.40
N ALA A 53 15.35 -0.85 2.92
CA ALA A 53 16.81 -0.88 2.84
C ALA A 53 17.40 -2.10 3.57
N GLU A 54 16.87 -2.43 4.76
CA GLU A 54 17.31 -3.56 5.57
C GLU A 54 16.91 -4.90 4.96
N HIS A 55 15.64 -5.04 4.55
CA HIS A 55 15.09 -6.34 4.15
C HIS A 55 15.19 -6.62 2.66
N GLN A 56 15.38 -5.60 1.83
CA GLN A 56 15.53 -5.68 0.36
C GLN A 56 14.46 -6.57 -0.29
N PRO A 57 13.16 -6.20 -0.21
CA PRO A 57 12.09 -7.00 -0.81
C PRO A 57 12.18 -6.99 -2.34
N ASP A 58 11.88 -8.13 -2.96
CA ASP A 58 11.81 -8.28 -4.42
C ASP A 58 10.54 -7.63 -5.01
N LEU A 59 9.49 -7.53 -4.19
CA LEU A 59 8.20 -6.96 -4.55
C LEU A 59 7.54 -6.31 -3.33
N ILE A 60 6.92 -5.15 -3.52
CA ILE A 60 6.01 -4.54 -2.57
C ILE A 60 4.58 -4.69 -3.07
N VAL A 61 3.68 -5.21 -2.24
CA VAL A 61 2.23 -5.19 -2.44
C VAL A 61 1.64 -4.25 -1.39
N ALA A 62 0.97 -3.20 -1.81
CA ALA A 62 0.50 -2.19 -0.88
C ALA A 62 -0.93 -1.74 -1.19
N THR A 63 -1.70 -1.39 -0.15
CA THR A 63 -3.12 -1.04 -0.28
C THR A 63 -3.42 0.34 0.29
N SER A 64 -4.28 1.11 -0.39
CA SER A 64 -4.82 2.38 0.10
C SER A 64 -3.72 3.37 0.53
N MET A 65 -3.70 3.81 1.78
CA MET A 65 -2.63 4.65 2.37
C MET A 65 -1.25 3.98 2.23
N GLY A 66 -1.16 2.69 2.47
CA GLY A 66 0.10 1.94 2.28
C GLY A 66 0.63 2.03 0.85
N ALA A 67 -0.27 2.07 -0.14
CA ALA A 67 0.10 2.24 -1.55
C ALA A 67 0.61 3.67 -1.85
N MET A 68 0.13 4.70 -1.15
CA MET A 68 0.69 6.05 -1.21
C MET A 68 2.16 6.07 -0.73
N TYR A 69 2.45 5.40 0.37
CA TYR A 69 3.84 5.27 0.85
C TYR A 69 4.69 4.44 -0.12
N ALA A 70 4.17 3.30 -0.56
CA ALA A 70 4.88 2.41 -1.48
C ALA A 70 5.23 3.09 -2.80
N GLU A 71 4.40 4.01 -3.28
CA GLU A 71 4.68 4.80 -4.48
C GLU A 71 6.01 5.55 -4.36
N GLN A 72 6.40 5.98 -3.16
CA GLN A 72 7.63 6.73 -2.89
C GLN A 72 8.86 5.83 -2.60
N LEU A 73 8.68 4.52 -2.48
CA LEU A 73 9.75 3.54 -2.23
C LEU A 73 10.34 3.08 -3.58
N ARG A 74 11.19 3.94 -4.16
CA ARG A 74 11.79 3.74 -5.48
C ARG A 74 12.78 2.56 -5.52
N GLY A 75 13.03 2.04 -6.74
CA GLY A 75 14.01 0.96 -6.97
C GLY A 75 13.50 -0.44 -6.64
N VAL A 76 12.24 -0.60 -6.21
CA VAL A 76 11.60 -1.90 -5.94
C VAL A 76 10.36 -2.05 -6.83
N ARG A 77 10.07 -3.27 -7.28
CA ARG A 77 8.81 -3.58 -7.99
C ARG A 77 7.62 -3.42 -7.04
N ARG A 78 6.52 -2.80 -7.50
CA ARG A 78 5.40 -2.41 -6.64
C ARG A 78 4.05 -2.65 -7.28
N ILE A 79 3.15 -3.30 -6.55
CA ILE A 79 1.72 -3.39 -6.86
C ILE A 79 1.00 -2.45 -5.90
N LEU A 80 0.38 -1.40 -6.45
CA LEU A 80 -0.36 -0.38 -5.72
C LEU A 80 -1.86 -0.61 -5.91
N VAL A 81 -2.54 -1.05 -4.86
CA VAL A 81 -3.97 -1.42 -4.92
C VAL A 81 -4.81 -0.33 -4.28
N ASN A 82 -5.74 0.22 -5.05
CA ASN A 82 -6.62 1.32 -4.64
C ASN A 82 -5.85 2.43 -3.91
N PRO A 83 -4.73 2.95 -4.47
CA PRO A 83 -3.87 3.90 -3.77
C PRO A 83 -4.64 5.17 -3.39
N SER A 84 -4.40 5.65 -2.17
CA SER A 84 -5.02 6.85 -1.61
C SER A 84 -3.99 7.98 -1.52
N PHE A 85 -3.76 8.69 -2.62
CA PHE A 85 -2.73 9.74 -2.69
C PHE A 85 -3.12 11.07 -2.03
N HIS A 86 -4.38 11.21 -1.55
CA HIS A 86 -4.93 12.43 -0.95
C HIS A 86 -5.45 12.19 0.45
N MET A 87 -4.65 11.56 1.32
CA MET A 87 -5.02 11.20 2.69
C MET A 87 -5.35 12.42 3.54
N ALA A 88 -4.60 13.51 3.41
CA ALA A 88 -4.84 14.75 4.14
C ALA A 88 -6.26 15.29 3.88
N LYS A 89 -6.68 15.30 2.61
CA LYS A 89 -8.04 15.71 2.22
C LYS A 89 -9.08 14.73 2.78
N LEU A 90 -8.87 13.44 2.62
CA LEU A 90 -9.79 12.41 3.09
C LEU A 90 -10.03 12.54 4.61
N LEU A 91 -8.95 12.65 5.38
CA LEU A 91 -9.01 12.71 6.84
C LEU A 91 -9.60 14.04 7.35
N THR A 92 -9.36 15.14 6.66
CA THR A 92 -9.97 16.43 7.01
C THR A 92 -11.50 16.36 7.00
N PHE A 93 -12.08 15.64 6.03
CA PHE A 93 -13.52 15.58 5.87
C PHE A 93 -14.19 14.40 6.58
N ARG A 94 -13.48 13.30 6.85
CA ARG A 94 -14.10 12.04 7.30
C ARG A 94 -13.35 11.33 8.44
N GLY A 95 -12.23 11.87 8.93
CA GLY A 95 -11.34 11.10 9.78
C GLY A 95 -10.81 11.78 11.03
N MET A 96 -11.21 13.04 11.33
CA MET A 96 -10.75 13.74 12.53
C MET A 96 -11.23 13.06 13.81
N GLY A 97 -10.36 13.03 14.82
CA GLY A 97 -10.67 12.48 16.14
C GLY A 97 -10.07 11.10 16.39
N ARG A 98 -10.63 10.37 17.36
CA ARG A 98 -10.20 9.03 17.74
C ARG A 98 -10.59 8.02 16.64
N GLN A 99 -9.64 7.19 16.24
CA GLN A 99 -9.81 6.09 15.28
C GLN A 99 -9.39 4.79 15.93
N GLU A 100 -10.16 3.74 15.74
CA GLU A 100 -9.80 2.39 16.20
C GLU A 100 -9.06 1.60 15.12
N PHE A 101 -8.08 0.80 15.53
CA PHE A 101 -7.46 -0.16 14.62
C PHE A 101 -8.41 -1.31 14.32
N ARG A 102 -8.54 -1.65 13.04
CA ARG A 102 -9.36 -2.78 12.57
C ARG A 102 -8.72 -4.14 12.82
N ASN A 103 -7.41 -4.16 13.03
CA ASN A 103 -6.61 -5.35 13.21
C ASN A 103 -5.73 -5.18 14.44
N LYS A 104 -5.44 -6.28 15.10
CA LYS A 104 -4.54 -6.28 16.26
C LYS A 104 -3.13 -5.90 15.82
N ARG A 105 -2.54 -4.95 16.53
CA ARG A 105 -1.16 -4.52 16.36
C ARG A 105 -0.23 -5.26 17.33
N GLU A 106 1.03 -5.39 16.93
CA GLU A 106 2.08 -6.01 17.77
C GLU A 106 2.39 -5.17 19.01
N ASP A 107 2.32 -3.83 18.89
CA ASP A 107 2.49 -2.88 19.99
C ASP A 107 1.30 -2.85 20.98
N GLY A 108 0.23 -3.59 20.70
CA GLY A 108 -0.97 -3.66 21.53
C GLY A 108 -1.87 -2.41 21.46
N ALA A 109 -1.55 -1.41 20.65
CA ALA A 109 -2.37 -0.22 20.47
C ALA A 109 -3.74 -0.59 19.88
N LYS A 110 -4.81 -0.05 20.47
CA LYS A 110 -6.20 -0.29 20.04
C LYS A 110 -6.76 0.84 19.21
N ASP A 111 -6.22 2.04 19.40
CA ASP A 111 -6.70 3.27 18.75
C ASP A 111 -5.57 4.30 18.66
N PHE A 112 -5.84 5.36 17.90
CA PHE A 112 -4.97 6.51 17.74
C PHE A 112 -5.82 7.77 17.46
N LYS A 113 -5.21 8.93 17.51
CA LYS A 113 -5.90 10.20 17.25
C LYS A 113 -5.45 10.79 15.92
N VAL A 114 -6.44 11.12 15.08
CA VAL A 114 -6.22 11.96 13.90
C VAL A 114 -6.47 13.42 14.30
N ASP A 115 -5.43 14.22 14.25
CA ASP A 115 -5.46 15.63 14.56
C ASP A 115 -4.89 16.49 13.43
N LYS A 116 -4.84 17.81 13.67
CA LYS A 116 -4.32 18.76 12.67
C LYS A 116 -2.85 18.55 12.33
N GLN A 117 -2.05 18.06 13.31
CA GLN A 117 -0.64 17.76 13.08
C GLN A 117 -0.50 16.59 12.12
N MET A 118 -1.20 15.47 12.35
CA MET A 118 -1.18 14.32 11.45
C MET A 118 -1.62 14.69 10.04
N ILE A 119 -2.64 15.54 9.89
CA ILE A 119 -3.08 16.05 8.57
C ILE A 119 -1.98 16.89 7.91
N ALA A 120 -1.27 17.72 8.67
CA ALA A 120 -0.14 18.50 8.15
C ALA A 120 1.01 17.58 7.68
N GLU A 121 1.34 16.55 8.46
CA GLU A 121 2.35 15.55 8.09
C GLU A 121 1.95 14.78 6.82
N PHE A 122 0.67 14.38 6.67
CA PHE A 122 0.19 13.78 5.41
C PHE A 122 0.41 14.71 4.21
N LYS A 123 0.13 16.01 4.35
CA LYS A 123 0.39 16.98 3.27
C LYS A 123 1.87 17.03 2.88
N GLU A 124 2.79 16.95 3.85
CA GLU A 124 4.22 16.91 3.55
C GLU A 124 4.62 15.63 2.83
N VAL A 125 4.12 14.48 3.26
CA VAL A 125 4.38 13.20 2.58
C VAL A 125 3.78 13.19 1.18
N GLU A 126 2.55 13.66 1.00
CA GLU A 126 1.85 13.72 -0.30
C GLU A 126 2.58 14.58 -1.33
N LYS A 127 3.29 15.66 -0.91
CA LYS A 127 4.11 16.48 -1.82
C LYS A 127 5.24 15.69 -2.49
N GLN A 128 5.67 14.59 -1.90
CA GLN A 128 6.71 13.74 -2.45
C GLN A 128 6.17 12.67 -3.41
N SER A 129 4.84 12.47 -3.45
CA SER A 129 4.21 11.55 -4.39
C SER A 129 4.52 11.96 -5.83
N PHE A 130 4.86 10.98 -6.66
CA PHE A 130 5.18 11.15 -8.08
C PHE A 130 6.42 11.99 -8.39
N THR A 131 7.24 12.36 -7.39
CA THR A 131 8.49 13.11 -7.62
C THR A 131 9.63 12.15 -7.98
N GLY A 132 10.48 12.52 -8.94
CA GLY A 132 11.67 11.75 -9.29
C GLY A 132 11.42 10.39 -9.94
N ILE A 133 10.27 10.20 -10.61
CA ILE A 133 9.96 8.96 -11.35
C ILE A 133 10.89 8.86 -12.56
N THR A 134 11.66 7.77 -12.64
CA THR A 134 12.50 7.44 -13.80
C THR A 134 11.76 6.57 -14.81
N ALA A 135 12.33 6.39 -16.01
CA ALA A 135 11.79 5.47 -17.01
C ALA A 135 11.79 4.01 -16.51
N GLU A 136 12.83 3.61 -15.77
CA GLU A 136 12.92 2.31 -15.14
C GLU A 136 11.85 2.13 -14.05
N ASP A 137 11.67 3.14 -13.20
CA ASP A 137 10.67 3.11 -12.14
C ASP A 137 9.25 2.92 -12.69
N LYS A 138 8.94 3.54 -13.84
CA LYS A 138 7.65 3.34 -14.53
C LYS A 138 7.42 1.88 -14.96
N GLN A 139 8.45 1.14 -15.29
CA GLN A 139 8.33 -0.28 -15.65
C GLN A 139 8.11 -1.19 -14.44
N ASN A 140 8.43 -0.72 -13.25
CA ASN A 140 8.41 -1.48 -12.01
C ASN A 140 7.18 -1.17 -11.13
N VAL A 141 6.15 -0.50 -11.67
CA VAL A 141 4.94 -0.13 -10.92
C VAL A 141 3.69 -0.60 -11.65
N TRP A 142 2.78 -1.23 -10.92
CA TRP A 142 1.45 -1.65 -11.37
C TRP A 142 0.38 -1.06 -10.47
N GLY A 143 -0.56 -0.30 -11.04
CA GLY A 143 -1.72 0.26 -10.35
C GLY A 143 -2.95 -0.62 -10.56
N LEU A 144 -3.56 -1.11 -9.49
CA LEU A 144 -4.79 -1.89 -9.52
C LEU A 144 -5.92 -1.09 -8.87
N PHE A 145 -7.04 -0.94 -9.58
CA PHE A 145 -8.15 -0.09 -9.13
C PHE A 145 -9.47 -0.85 -9.19
N GLY A 146 -10.19 -0.85 -8.07
CA GLY A 146 -11.53 -1.42 -7.97
C GLY A 146 -12.56 -0.56 -8.70
N THR A 147 -13.36 -1.17 -9.57
CA THR A 147 -14.41 -0.46 -10.34
C THR A 147 -15.57 0.01 -9.45
N LYS A 148 -15.70 -0.56 -8.27
CA LYS A 148 -16.72 -0.24 -7.27
C LYS A 148 -16.18 0.58 -6.09
N ASP A 149 -14.92 1.06 -6.17
CA ASP A 149 -14.34 1.91 -5.12
C ASP A 149 -15.01 3.29 -5.10
N LYS A 150 -15.83 3.52 -4.06
CA LYS A 150 -16.52 4.80 -3.81
C LYS A 150 -15.77 5.69 -2.83
N ASN A 151 -14.68 5.21 -2.24
CA ASN A 151 -13.94 5.92 -1.21
C ASN A 151 -12.82 6.79 -1.79
N VAL A 152 -12.14 6.25 -2.80
CA VAL A 152 -10.95 6.86 -3.39
C VAL A 152 -11.00 6.75 -4.92
N ASN A 153 -10.68 7.83 -5.61
CA ASN A 153 -10.48 7.82 -7.05
C ASN A 153 -9.17 8.53 -7.41
N CYS A 154 -8.09 7.76 -7.38
CA CYS A 154 -6.75 8.24 -7.75
C CYS A 154 -6.25 7.66 -9.09
N GLN A 155 -7.15 7.09 -9.90
CA GLN A 155 -6.82 6.61 -11.25
C GLN A 155 -6.26 7.73 -12.14
N PRO A 156 -6.82 8.97 -12.16
CA PRO A 156 -6.27 10.06 -12.97
C PRO A 156 -4.83 10.41 -12.60
N ASP A 157 -4.52 10.46 -11.29
CA ASP A 157 -3.16 10.75 -10.81
C ASP A 157 -2.18 9.66 -11.24
N PHE A 158 -2.54 8.42 -11.03
CA PHE A 158 -1.71 7.29 -11.43
C PHE A 158 -1.46 7.27 -12.95
N ARG A 159 -2.54 7.38 -13.74
CA ARG A 159 -2.46 7.40 -15.22
C ARG A 159 -1.56 8.53 -15.73
N LYS A 160 -1.66 9.71 -15.15
CA LYS A 160 -0.85 10.87 -15.52
C LYS A 160 0.64 10.62 -15.39
N HIS A 161 1.06 9.90 -14.36
CA HIS A 161 2.47 9.74 -14.00
C HIS A 161 3.08 8.43 -14.49
N TYR A 162 2.32 7.32 -14.47
CA TYR A 162 2.81 6.00 -14.84
C TYR A 162 2.30 5.49 -16.20
N GLY A 163 1.22 6.08 -16.73
CA GLY A 163 0.61 5.65 -17.99
C GLY A 163 -0.57 4.69 -17.79
N ALA A 164 -1.36 4.53 -18.83
CA ALA A 164 -2.54 3.65 -18.83
C ALA A 164 -2.15 2.15 -18.92
N ASP A 165 -1.03 1.86 -19.54
CA ASP A 165 -0.46 0.51 -19.69
C ASP A 165 0.01 -0.12 -18.38
N ARG A 166 0.22 0.71 -17.34
CA ARG A 166 0.58 0.30 -15.99
C ARG A 166 -0.61 0.22 -15.03
N MET A 167 -1.82 0.41 -15.55
CA MET A 167 -3.04 0.42 -14.77
C MET A 167 -3.97 -0.71 -15.21
N SER A 168 -4.55 -1.41 -14.23
CA SER A 168 -5.59 -2.40 -14.46
C SER A 168 -6.79 -2.17 -13.54
N LEU A 169 -7.98 -2.50 -14.04
CA LEU A 169 -9.22 -2.44 -13.29
C LEU A 169 -9.62 -3.84 -12.86
N PHE A 170 -10.19 -3.96 -11.67
CA PHE A 170 -10.77 -5.22 -11.19
C PHE A 170 -12.17 -4.98 -10.64
N ASP A 171 -13.01 -6.00 -10.67
CA ASP A 171 -14.34 -5.95 -10.07
C ASP A 171 -14.21 -6.06 -8.54
N GLY A 172 -14.25 -4.91 -7.86
CA GLY A 172 -14.09 -4.84 -6.41
C GLY A 172 -14.24 -3.44 -5.87
N GLU A 173 -14.34 -3.39 -4.54
CA GLU A 173 -14.47 -2.17 -3.76
C GLU A 173 -13.08 -1.68 -3.28
N HIS A 174 -13.09 -0.67 -2.36
CA HIS A 174 -11.87 -0.12 -1.76
C HIS A 174 -11.10 -1.15 -0.93
N TYR A 175 -11.84 -1.94 -0.14
CA TYR A 175 -11.26 -2.97 0.71
C TYR A 175 -11.09 -4.28 -0.04
N LEU A 176 -9.89 -4.88 0.10
CA LEU A 176 -9.60 -6.15 -0.55
C LEU A 176 -10.38 -7.29 0.10
N THR A 177 -11.06 -8.06 -0.74
CA THR A 177 -11.58 -9.37 -0.36
C THR A 177 -10.53 -10.46 -0.63
N GLY A 178 -10.67 -11.60 0.04
CA GLY A 178 -9.83 -12.77 -0.25
C GLY A 178 -9.95 -13.25 -1.70
N GLU A 179 -11.10 -13.06 -2.32
CA GLU A 179 -11.33 -13.39 -3.73
C GLU A 179 -10.52 -12.51 -4.68
N VAL A 180 -10.56 -11.19 -4.49
CA VAL A 180 -9.78 -10.22 -5.28
C VAL A 180 -8.29 -10.49 -5.10
N LEU A 181 -7.85 -10.72 -3.85
CA LEU A 181 -6.47 -11.05 -3.56
C LEU A 181 -6.01 -12.31 -4.32
N GLY A 182 -6.81 -13.39 -4.28
CA GLY A 182 -6.50 -14.66 -4.93
C GLY A 182 -6.58 -14.62 -6.46
N LYS A 183 -7.56 -13.91 -7.03
CA LYS A 183 -7.79 -13.91 -8.49
C LYS A 183 -7.03 -12.82 -9.25
N VAL A 184 -6.63 -11.74 -8.60
CA VAL A 184 -6.04 -10.56 -9.25
C VAL A 184 -4.61 -10.31 -8.77
N ILE A 185 -4.42 -10.15 -7.46
CA ILE A 185 -3.16 -9.66 -6.91
C ILE A 185 -2.10 -10.76 -6.88
N ILE A 186 -2.45 -11.94 -6.39
CA ILE A 186 -1.51 -13.08 -6.31
C ILE A 186 -1.00 -13.49 -7.71
N PRO A 187 -1.85 -13.70 -8.74
CA PRO A 187 -1.37 -14.05 -10.07
C PRO A 187 -0.44 -12.99 -10.69
N LEU A 188 -0.72 -11.70 -10.45
CA LEU A 188 0.18 -10.63 -10.88
C LEU A 188 1.52 -10.67 -10.14
N ALA A 189 1.49 -10.88 -8.83
CA ALA A 189 2.70 -10.99 -8.02
C ALA A 189 3.57 -12.19 -8.45
N GLU A 190 2.97 -13.36 -8.72
CA GLU A 190 3.66 -14.54 -9.24
C GLU A 190 4.34 -14.24 -10.59
N THR A 191 3.61 -13.55 -11.49
CA THR A 191 4.15 -13.16 -12.80
C THR A 191 5.35 -12.21 -12.64
N ILE A 192 5.26 -11.21 -11.78
CA ILE A 192 6.35 -10.26 -11.51
C ILE A 192 7.56 -10.95 -10.89
N LEU A 193 7.34 -11.94 -10.03
CA LEU A 193 8.38 -12.72 -9.34
C LEU A 193 8.92 -13.89 -10.18
N CYS A 194 8.37 -14.13 -11.37
CA CYS A 194 8.73 -15.26 -12.23
C CYS A 194 8.59 -16.63 -11.54
N LEU A 195 7.48 -16.82 -10.78
CA LEU A 195 7.20 -18.05 -10.03
C LEU A 195 6.38 -19.09 -10.81
N ARG A 196 6.05 -18.81 -12.06
CA ARG A 196 5.32 -19.72 -12.97
C ARG A 196 6.21 -20.22 -14.08
#